data_bf98728f4bbe2fd9be206ed439f71dfc
#
_entry.id   bf98728f4bbe2fd9be206ed439f71dfc
#
_cell.length_a   1.000
_cell.length_b   1.000
_cell.length_c   1.000
_cell.angle_alpha   90.00
_cell.angle_beta   90.00
_cell.angle_gamma   90.00
#
_symmetry.space_group_name_H-M   'P 1'
#
loop_
_entity.id
_entity.type
_entity.pdbx_description
1 polymer ?
#
loop_
_entity_poly.entity_id
_entity_poly.type
_entity_poly.pdbx_seq_one_letter_code
_entity_poly.pdbx_strand_id
1 'polypeptide(L)'
;AAAVAGLLRRCGLEHVDILTLPGAHPYVYGDWLHAPGAPTLLLYAHHDVQPAGRVELWKSPPFSATERDGRLYGRGAADDKAGVVVHTSALASYLQTAGRLPVNVKVIIEGEEEIGSEHLEAFLEKYKAKMAADIMVLTDTGNYDVGVPSITTALRGLVSMDVTVRSADHPLHSGMWGGPLVDPVQALAKMIASVTDKAGRINIPGIYSKVRKLGKTELDSLKGLRYSEKAFRQQTGVLPKTKVLGGKDLLRSVWYEPAFSVNAIQASSRKDCANIINESAWCHMGIRIVENLDPADTLKKFKAYLLKNAPWGVTVEFAHESTNPAWSTQPESPVFQAAARALTKGFGRSTVFMGCGGSIPFVGPFSIVLGGAPALLIGVEDPYTNPHSENESLHLGDFEKSIKSAIHLYEELAPLAAKRQTETSKREPALSA
;
A
#
# COMPACT_ATOMS: atom_id res chain seq x y z
N ALA A 1 -10.78 -18.01 6.51
CA ALA A 1 -11.77 -17.46 7.48
C ALA A 1 -11.99 -18.38 8.70
N ALA A 2 -12.40 -19.66 8.54
CA ALA A 2 -12.73 -20.54 9.68
C ALA A 2 -11.55 -20.74 10.66
N ALA A 3 -10.33 -20.93 10.16
CA ALA A 3 -9.13 -21.04 10.99
C ALA A 3 -8.84 -19.75 11.77
N VAL A 4 -9.01 -18.60 11.13
CA VAL A 4 -8.87 -17.27 11.75
C VAL A 4 -9.91 -17.07 12.84
N ALA A 5 -11.19 -17.37 12.58
CA ALA A 5 -12.24 -17.30 13.60
C ALA A 5 -11.93 -18.21 14.81
N GLY A 6 -11.41 -19.41 14.56
CA GLY A 6 -10.92 -20.31 15.62
C GLY A 6 -9.76 -19.70 16.42
N LEU A 7 -8.84 -19.01 15.76
CA LEU A 7 -7.73 -18.31 16.41
C LEU A 7 -8.22 -17.15 17.29
N LEU A 8 -9.11 -16.29 16.79
CA LEU A 8 -9.68 -15.20 17.56
C LEU A 8 -10.39 -15.67 18.84
N ARG A 9 -11.17 -16.77 18.75
CA ARG A 9 -11.81 -17.37 19.94
C ARG A 9 -10.78 -17.89 20.95
N ARG A 10 -9.71 -18.55 20.50
CA ARG A 10 -8.64 -19.04 21.39
C ARG A 10 -7.86 -17.90 22.06
N CYS A 11 -7.78 -16.74 21.42
CA CYS A 11 -7.17 -15.55 22.02
C CYS A 11 -8.04 -14.90 23.11
N GLY A 12 -9.30 -15.29 23.25
CA GLY A 12 -10.22 -14.75 24.25
C GLY A 12 -11.11 -13.62 23.73
N LEU A 13 -11.21 -13.44 22.39
CA LEU A 13 -12.15 -12.49 21.81
C LEU A 13 -13.59 -13.04 21.86
N GLU A 14 -14.51 -12.12 22.03
CA GLU A 14 -15.96 -12.33 22.06
C GLU A 14 -16.58 -12.00 20.70
N HIS A 15 -17.86 -12.33 20.51
CA HIS A 15 -18.67 -12.02 19.31
C HIS A 15 -17.95 -12.36 17.99
N VAL A 16 -17.21 -13.50 17.99
CA VAL A 16 -16.43 -13.91 16.80
C VAL A 16 -17.36 -14.46 15.74
N ASP A 17 -17.49 -13.69 14.66
CA ASP A 17 -18.36 -13.96 13.51
C ASP A 17 -17.55 -14.04 12.20
N ILE A 18 -18.04 -14.86 11.26
CA ILE A 18 -17.64 -14.79 9.85
C ILE A 18 -18.70 -13.97 9.12
N LEU A 19 -18.32 -12.77 8.70
CA LEU A 19 -19.20 -11.81 8.05
C LEU A 19 -19.13 -11.97 6.52
N THR A 20 -20.27 -11.91 5.86
CA THR A 20 -20.36 -12.14 4.41
C THR A 20 -21.19 -11.08 3.71
N LEU A 21 -20.85 -10.85 2.42
CA LEU A 21 -21.66 -10.15 1.44
C LEU A 21 -21.86 -11.05 0.21
N PRO A 22 -22.95 -10.88 -0.55
CA PRO A 22 -23.10 -11.57 -1.83
C PRO A 22 -21.93 -11.22 -2.78
N GLY A 23 -21.26 -12.25 -3.29
CA GLY A 23 -20.12 -12.11 -4.20
C GLY A 23 -18.76 -11.88 -3.53
N ALA A 24 -18.72 -11.42 -2.28
CA ALA A 24 -17.47 -11.15 -1.56
C ALA A 24 -16.88 -12.40 -0.90
N HIS A 25 -15.58 -12.40 -0.73
CA HIS A 25 -14.91 -13.34 0.16
C HIS A 25 -15.19 -13.01 1.63
N PRO A 26 -15.12 -13.99 2.54
CA PRO A 26 -15.55 -13.79 3.92
C PRO A 26 -14.55 -12.94 4.72
N TYR A 27 -15.09 -12.06 5.54
CA TYR A 27 -14.39 -11.30 6.56
C TYR A 27 -14.54 -11.98 7.92
N VAL A 28 -13.57 -11.87 8.80
CA VAL A 28 -13.65 -12.41 10.16
C VAL A 28 -13.61 -11.26 11.16
N TYR A 29 -14.62 -11.19 12.02
CA TYR A 29 -14.74 -10.18 13.07
C TYR A 29 -14.64 -10.84 14.45
N GLY A 30 -14.15 -10.07 15.43
CA GLY A 30 -14.22 -10.37 16.86
C GLY A 30 -13.96 -9.12 17.68
N ASP A 31 -14.41 -9.07 18.93
CA ASP A 31 -14.16 -7.92 19.80
C ASP A 31 -13.85 -8.29 21.24
N TRP A 32 -13.36 -7.30 22.00
CA TRP A 32 -13.26 -7.29 23.46
C TRP A 32 -13.46 -5.84 23.92
N LEU A 33 -14.59 -5.54 24.59
CA LEU A 33 -15.06 -4.18 24.85
C LEU A 33 -15.26 -3.93 26.37
N HIS A 34 -14.31 -4.33 27.20
CA HIS A 34 -14.40 -4.26 28.66
C HIS A 34 -13.44 -3.26 29.30
N ALA A 35 -12.93 -2.28 28.54
CA ALA A 35 -12.09 -1.18 29.05
C ALA A 35 -12.87 0.15 29.04
N PRO A 36 -13.75 0.43 30.01
CA PRO A 36 -14.59 1.61 30.00
C PRO A 36 -13.76 2.90 30.03
N GLY A 37 -14.08 3.86 29.17
CA GLY A 37 -13.35 5.15 29.05
C GLY A 37 -12.04 5.08 28.28
N ALA A 38 -11.55 3.90 27.93
CA ALA A 38 -10.38 3.73 27.06
C ALA A 38 -10.77 3.81 25.56
N PRO A 39 -9.84 4.15 24.68
CA PRO A 39 -10.10 4.18 23.25
C PRO A 39 -10.44 2.78 22.70
N THR A 40 -11.21 2.75 21.63
CA THR A 40 -11.49 1.53 20.85
C THR A 40 -10.55 1.49 19.66
N LEU A 41 -9.74 0.43 19.58
CA LEU A 41 -8.88 0.15 18.43
C LEU A 41 -9.57 -0.79 17.46
N LEU A 42 -9.50 -0.53 16.15
CA LEU A 42 -9.83 -1.47 15.11
C LEU A 42 -8.53 -2.03 14.54
N LEU A 43 -8.26 -3.30 14.81
CA LEU A 43 -7.10 -4.01 14.32
C LEU A 43 -7.45 -4.67 12.97
N TYR A 44 -6.66 -4.38 11.94
CA TYR A 44 -6.87 -4.89 10.59
C TYR A 44 -5.66 -5.71 10.13
N ALA A 45 -5.97 -6.81 9.46
CA ALA A 45 -5.07 -7.65 8.66
C ALA A 45 -5.89 -8.39 7.60
N HIS A 46 -5.26 -9.15 6.69
CA HIS A 46 -5.99 -10.00 5.74
C HIS A 46 -5.52 -11.46 5.76
N HIS A 47 -6.37 -12.37 5.26
CA HIS A 47 -6.08 -13.81 5.29
C HIS A 47 -5.93 -14.46 3.92
N ASP A 48 -6.34 -13.78 2.86
CA ASP A 48 -6.09 -14.20 1.49
C ASP A 48 -4.62 -13.97 1.11
N VAL A 49 -4.18 -14.50 0.01
CA VAL A 49 -2.79 -14.45 -0.42
C VAL A 49 -2.71 -14.48 -1.95
N GLN A 50 -1.69 -13.87 -2.51
CA GLN A 50 -1.36 -13.98 -3.93
C GLN A 50 -1.11 -15.43 -4.36
N PRO A 51 -1.33 -15.77 -5.64
CA PRO A 51 -0.88 -17.05 -6.20
C PRO A 51 0.61 -17.30 -6.00
N ALA A 52 1.02 -18.55 -5.96
CA ALA A 52 2.42 -18.93 -5.79
C ALA A 52 3.36 -18.43 -6.91
N GLY A 53 2.81 -18.05 -8.06
CA GLY A 53 3.61 -17.67 -9.21
C GLY A 53 4.37 -18.86 -9.82
N ARG A 54 5.63 -18.66 -10.16
CA ARG A 54 6.50 -19.68 -10.78
C ARG A 54 7.05 -20.62 -9.71
N VAL A 55 6.30 -21.70 -9.44
CA VAL A 55 6.59 -22.66 -8.36
C VAL A 55 8.00 -23.24 -8.46
N GLU A 56 8.53 -23.40 -9.68
CA GLU A 56 9.87 -23.89 -9.95
C GLU A 56 11.01 -22.97 -9.46
N LEU A 57 10.72 -21.73 -9.16
CA LEU A 57 11.68 -20.77 -8.61
C LEU A 57 11.68 -20.71 -7.07
N TRP A 58 10.73 -21.40 -6.43
CA TRP A 58 10.72 -21.51 -4.98
C TRP A 58 11.76 -22.53 -4.50
N LYS A 59 12.55 -22.16 -3.49
CA LYS A 59 13.53 -23.05 -2.85
C LYS A 59 12.90 -24.06 -1.90
N SER A 60 11.67 -23.86 -1.51
CA SER A 60 10.82 -24.76 -0.71
C SER A 60 9.36 -24.61 -1.18
N PRO A 61 8.48 -25.61 -0.99
CA PRO A 61 7.10 -25.52 -1.44
C PRO A 61 6.40 -24.25 -0.91
N PRO A 62 5.74 -23.45 -1.75
CA PRO A 62 5.23 -22.13 -1.38
C PRO A 62 4.20 -22.14 -0.23
N PHE A 63 3.46 -23.21 -0.08
CA PHE A 63 2.44 -23.37 0.97
C PHE A 63 2.88 -24.33 2.10
N SER A 64 4.19 -24.53 2.25
CA SER A 64 4.78 -25.29 3.35
C SER A 64 5.80 -24.41 4.07
N ALA A 65 5.41 -23.86 5.21
CA ALA A 65 6.25 -22.97 5.99
C ALA A 65 7.60 -23.61 6.31
N THR A 66 8.69 -22.99 5.86
CA THR A 66 10.05 -23.51 6.00
C THR A 66 10.96 -22.46 6.60
N GLU A 67 11.55 -22.76 7.77
CA GLU A 67 12.52 -21.87 8.41
C GLU A 67 13.93 -22.07 7.80
N ARG A 68 14.56 -20.96 7.44
CA ARG A 68 15.94 -20.87 6.95
C ARG A 68 16.55 -19.52 7.32
N ASP A 69 17.79 -19.51 7.78
CA ASP A 69 18.57 -18.28 7.99
C ASP A 69 17.82 -17.20 8.81
N GLY A 70 17.06 -17.61 9.83
CA GLY A 70 16.29 -16.72 10.70
C GLY A 70 15.03 -16.12 10.03
N ARG A 71 14.59 -16.69 8.91
CA ARG A 71 13.37 -16.31 8.19
C ARG A 71 12.44 -17.49 7.98
N LEU A 72 11.14 -17.24 8.04
CA LEU A 72 10.09 -18.21 7.69
C LEU A 72 9.68 -17.98 6.24
N TYR A 73 9.94 -18.95 5.38
CA TYR A 73 9.59 -18.90 3.96
C TYR A 73 8.24 -19.56 3.71
N GLY A 74 7.38 -18.88 2.95
CA GLY A 74 6.07 -19.38 2.53
C GLY A 74 5.19 -18.24 1.99
N ARG A 75 4.32 -18.55 1.03
CA ARG A 75 3.34 -17.59 0.53
C ARG A 75 2.35 -17.20 1.63
N GLY A 76 2.18 -15.90 1.86
CA GLY A 76 1.38 -15.35 2.94
C GLY A 76 2.08 -15.40 4.31
N ALA A 77 3.39 -15.72 4.38
CA ALA A 77 4.11 -15.75 5.66
C ALA A 77 4.28 -14.35 6.24
N ALA A 78 4.48 -13.34 5.40
CA ALA A 78 4.59 -11.94 5.78
C ALA A 78 3.33 -11.16 5.36
N ASP A 79 2.86 -11.39 4.17
CA ASP A 79 1.74 -10.71 3.51
C ASP A 79 0.49 -11.62 3.48
N ASP A 80 -0.45 -11.53 4.46
CA ASP A 80 -0.41 -10.78 5.72
C ASP A 80 -0.82 -11.66 6.90
N LYS A 81 -0.53 -13.00 6.85
CA LYS A 81 -0.79 -13.86 8.00
C LYS A 81 0.07 -13.49 9.21
N ALA A 82 1.22 -12.86 9.00
CA ALA A 82 2.03 -12.34 10.08
C ALA A 82 1.28 -11.25 10.86
N GLY A 83 0.58 -10.33 10.20
CA GLY A 83 -0.25 -9.31 10.83
C GLY A 83 -1.37 -9.94 11.67
N VAL A 84 -2.06 -10.96 11.13
CA VAL A 84 -3.05 -11.72 11.90
C VAL A 84 -2.45 -12.28 13.18
N VAL A 85 -1.24 -12.87 13.11
CA VAL A 85 -0.59 -13.47 14.27
C VAL A 85 -0.01 -12.43 15.23
N VAL A 86 0.49 -11.28 14.75
CA VAL A 86 0.91 -10.17 15.61
C VAL A 86 -0.26 -9.70 16.48
N HIS A 87 -1.40 -9.41 15.88
CA HIS A 87 -2.59 -8.98 16.61
C HIS A 87 -3.04 -10.02 17.63
N THR A 88 -3.23 -11.27 17.18
CA THR A 88 -3.74 -12.32 18.06
C THR A 88 -2.77 -12.69 19.18
N SER A 89 -1.46 -12.67 18.95
CA SER A 89 -0.45 -12.91 19.98
C SER A 89 -0.41 -11.81 21.04
N ALA A 90 -0.52 -10.54 20.63
CA ALA A 90 -0.57 -9.42 21.57
C ALA A 90 -1.83 -9.47 22.44
N LEU A 91 -3.01 -9.76 21.85
CA LEU A 91 -4.26 -9.94 22.57
C LEU A 91 -4.19 -11.11 23.55
N ALA A 92 -3.73 -12.27 23.10
CA ALA A 92 -3.59 -13.46 23.95
C ALA A 92 -2.63 -13.21 25.11
N SER A 93 -1.54 -12.46 24.90
CA SER A 93 -0.60 -12.11 25.94
C SER A 93 -1.27 -11.35 27.10
N TYR A 94 -2.15 -10.40 26.82
CA TYR A 94 -2.90 -9.68 27.84
C TYR A 94 -4.01 -10.55 28.47
N LEU A 95 -4.85 -11.17 27.66
CA LEU A 95 -6.03 -11.84 28.13
C LEU A 95 -5.68 -13.11 28.94
N GLN A 96 -4.61 -13.83 28.57
CA GLN A 96 -4.16 -15.03 29.29
C GLN A 96 -3.34 -14.70 30.56
N THR A 97 -2.65 -13.55 30.61
CA THR A 97 -1.80 -13.20 31.77
C THR A 97 -2.50 -12.27 32.76
N ALA A 98 -3.23 -11.26 32.26
CA ALA A 98 -3.88 -10.23 33.07
C ALA A 98 -5.41 -10.31 33.06
N GLY A 99 -6.02 -11.14 32.23
CA GLY A 99 -7.46 -11.28 32.07
C GLY A 99 -8.17 -10.07 31.50
N ARG A 100 -7.43 -9.03 31.08
CA ARG A 100 -7.98 -7.76 30.56
C ARG A 100 -7.01 -7.03 29.63
N LEU A 101 -7.55 -6.17 28.76
CA LEU A 101 -6.79 -5.24 27.92
C LEU A 101 -6.87 -3.83 28.51
N PRO A 102 -5.87 -2.98 28.28
CA PRO A 102 -5.91 -1.56 28.67
C PRO A 102 -6.76 -0.68 27.73
N VAL A 103 -7.22 -1.23 26.61
CA VAL A 103 -8.02 -0.57 25.56
C VAL A 103 -9.16 -1.48 25.12
N ASN A 104 -10.20 -0.92 24.49
CA ASN A 104 -11.20 -1.71 23.78
C ASN A 104 -10.63 -2.12 22.41
N VAL A 105 -10.93 -3.33 21.98
CA VAL A 105 -10.41 -3.85 20.73
C VAL A 105 -11.53 -4.45 19.88
N LYS A 106 -11.50 -4.15 18.61
CA LYS A 106 -12.22 -4.82 17.53
C LYS A 106 -11.20 -5.35 16.54
N VAL A 107 -11.41 -6.52 15.99
CA VAL A 107 -10.56 -7.14 14.98
C VAL A 107 -11.37 -7.39 13.75
N ILE A 108 -10.85 -7.02 12.59
CA ILE A 108 -11.38 -7.36 11.27
C ILE A 108 -10.26 -7.96 10.43
N ILE A 109 -10.48 -9.17 9.92
CA ILE A 109 -9.54 -9.84 9.03
C ILE A 109 -10.24 -10.05 7.69
N GLU A 110 -9.74 -9.38 6.67
CA GLU A 110 -10.29 -9.36 5.31
C GLU A 110 -9.93 -10.63 4.54
N GLY A 111 -10.72 -10.98 3.53
CA GLY A 111 -10.50 -12.16 2.67
C GLY A 111 -10.40 -11.84 1.19
N GLU A 112 -10.27 -10.59 0.77
CA GLU A 112 -10.19 -10.15 -0.64
C GLU A 112 -9.24 -8.96 -0.88
N GLU A 113 -8.29 -8.71 0.04
CA GLU A 113 -7.33 -7.62 -0.11
C GLU A 113 -6.51 -7.77 -1.39
N GLU A 114 -6.00 -8.95 -1.63
CA GLU A 114 -5.08 -9.30 -2.72
C GLU A 114 -5.71 -9.26 -4.12
N ILE A 115 -7.02 -9.14 -4.20
CA ILE A 115 -7.77 -8.91 -5.44
C ILE A 115 -8.34 -7.48 -5.54
N GLY A 116 -7.93 -6.58 -4.62
CA GLY A 116 -8.25 -5.15 -4.65
C GLY A 116 -9.46 -4.75 -3.84
N SER A 117 -9.93 -5.58 -2.88
CA SER A 117 -10.99 -5.24 -1.92
C SER A 117 -12.28 -4.71 -2.59
N GLU A 118 -12.73 -5.34 -3.68
CA GLU A 118 -13.83 -4.85 -4.51
C GLU A 118 -15.13 -4.60 -3.74
N HIS A 119 -15.39 -5.38 -2.69
CA HIS A 119 -16.63 -5.27 -1.90
C HIS A 119 -16.44 -4.51 -0.57
N LEU A 120 -15.24 -4.04 -0.26
CA LEU A 120 -14.93 -3.45 1.05
C LEU A 120 -15.81 -2.24 1.36
N GLU A 121 -16.06 -1.37 0.39
CA GLU A 121 -16.89 -0.20 0.59
C GLU A 121 -18.33 -0.57 0.98
N ALA A 122 -18.92 -1.54 0.28
CA ALA A 122 -20.24 -2.10 0.61
C ALA A 122 -20.23 -2.85 1.95
N PHE A 123 -19.13 -3.53 2.29
CA PHE A 123 -18.94 -4.18 3.58
C PHE A 123 -18.92 -3.15 4.72
N LEU A 124 -18.14 -2.10 4.58
CA LEU A 124 -18.03 -1.04 5.59
C LEU A 124 -19.37 -0.31 5.81
N GLU A 125 -20.12 -0.05 4.75
CA GLU A 125 -21.45 0.56 4.87
C GLU A 125 -22.41 -0.36 5.63
N LYS A 126 -22.47 -1.66 5.27
CA LYS A 126 -23.33 -2.65 5.94
C LYS A 126 -22.98 -2.84 7.41
N TYR A 127 -21.72 -2.90 7.73
CA TYR A 127 -21.23 -3.24 9.09
C TYR A 127 -20.64 -2.04 9.84
N LYS A 128 -20.94 -0.81 9.43
CA LYS A 128 -20.42 0.44 9.97
C LYS A 128 -20.43 0.51 11.49
N ALA A 129 -21.54 0.12 12.13
CA ALA A 129 -21.66 0.13 13.58
C ALA A 129 -20.68 -0.84 14.28
N LYS A 130 -20.42 -2.02 13.67
CA LYS A 130 -19.42 -2.97 14.16
C LYS A 130 -18.00 -2.41 14.03
N MET A 131 -17.72 -1.68 12.93
CA MET A 131 -16.39 -1.14 12.64
C MET A 131 -16.04 0.14 13.40
N ALA A 132 -17.03 0.85 13.99
CA ALA A 132 -16.79 2.11 14.70
C ALA A 132 -15.67 1.98 15.74
N ALA A 133 -14.63 2.81 15.61
CA ALA A 133 -13.43 2.82 16.45
C ALA A 133 -12.80 4.21 16.49
N ASP A 134 -11.96 4.46 17.50
CA ASP A 134 -11.24 5.73 17.66
C ASP A 134 -9.92 5.76 16.90
N ILE A 135 -9.29 4.60 16.70
CA ILE A 135 -7.99 4.44 16.06
C ILE A 135 -8.02 3.13 15.25
N MET A 136 -7.55 3.17 14.02
CA MET A 136 -7.29 1.99 13.21
C MET A 136 -5.81 1.60 13.31
N VAL A 137 -5.52 0.31 13.45
CA VAL A 137 -4.16 -0.25 13.41
C VAL A 137 -4.13 -1.30 12.30
N LEU A 138 -3.36 -1.03 11.28
CA LEU A 138 -3.23 -1.86 10.09
C LEU A 138 -1.81 -2.44 10.06
N THR A 139 -1.68 -3.76 9.91
CA THR A 139 -0.38 -4.47 9.92
C THR A 139 0.01 -5.04 8.58
N ASP A 140 -0.29 -4.34 7.52
CA ASP A 140 -0.03 -4.71 6.14
C ASP A 140 0.92 -3.72 5.46
N THR A 141 2.05 -3.46 6.11
CA THR A 141 3.12 -2.58 5.58
C THR A 141 4.50 -3.07 6.01
N GLY A 142 5.54 -2.46 5.44
CA GLY A 142 6.93 -2.83 5.71
C GLY A 142 7.64 -1.90 6.70
N ASN A 143 8.65 -2.45 7.34
CA ASN A 143 9.69 -1.71 8.04
C ASN A 143 10.73 -1.17 7.04
N TYR A 144 11.41 -0.10 7.41
CA TYR A 144 12.45 0.50 6.56
C TYR A 144 13.59 -0.46 6.26
N ASP A 145 14.00 -1.27 7.24
CA ASP A 145 15.02 -2.30 7.11
C ASP A 145 14.85 -3.30 8.26
N VAL A 146 15.52 -4.45 8.17
CA VAL A 146 15.55 -5.42 9.26
C VAL A 146 16.02 -4.75 10.54
N GLY A 147 15.27 -4.91 11.62
CA GLY A 147 15.55 -4.31 12.93
C GLY A 147 15.30 -2.80 13.03
N VAL A 148 14.67 -2.17 12.03
CA VAL A 148 14.33 -0.73 12.03
C VAL A 148 12.82 -0.56 12.01
N PRO A 149 12.18 -0.39 13.18
CA PRO A 149 10.73 -0.23 13.24
C PRO A 149 10.28 1.03 12.51
N SER A 150 9.19 0.93 11.76
CA SER A 150 8.70 2.03 10.96
C SER A 150 7.20 2.22 11.08
N ILE A 151 6.75 3.46 10.93
CA ILE A 151 5.35 3.82 10.75
C ILE A 151 5.21 4.48 9.39
N THR A 152 4.35 3.92 8.54
CA THR A 152 4.06 4.50 7.23
C THR A 152 3.09 5.67 7.39
N THR A 153 3.49 6.84 6.92
CA THR A 153 2.73 8.09 7.06
C THR A 153 2.26 8.68 5.73
N ALA A 154 2.66 8.07 4.62
CA ALA A 154 2.22 8.44 3.29
C ALA A 154 2.20 7.23 2.35
N LEU A 155 1.15 7.11 1.56
CA LEU A 155 1.00 6.14 0.48
C LEU A 155 0.80 6.89 -0.83
N ARG A 156 1.45 6.43 -1.90
CA ARG A 156 1.15 6.96 -3.22
C ARG A 156 -0.17 6.39 -3.73
N GLY A 157 -0.93 7.21 -4.44
CA GLY A 157 -2.05 6.76 -5.25
C GLY A 157 -1.58 6.27 -6.62
N LEU A 158 -2.53 5.88 -7.45
CA LEU A 158 -2.28 5.40 -8.80
C LEU A 158 -3.36 5.93 -9.76
N VAL A 159 -2.91 6.37 -10.91
CA VAL A 159 -3.76 6.62 -12.07
C VAL A 159 -3.21 5.76 -13.20
N SER A 160 -4.02 4.87 -13.76
CA SER A 160 -3.59 3.97 -14.85
C SER A 160 -4.66 3.83 -15.93
N MET A 161 -4.23 3.43 -17.10
CA MET A 161 -5.13 3.19 -18.24
C MET A 161 -4.45 2.37 -19.32
N ASP A 162 -5.26 1.75 -20.15
CA ASP A 162 -4.85 1.21 -21.44
C ASP A 162 -4.87 2.31 -22.50
N VAL A 163 -3.87 2.30 -23.36
CA VAL A 163 -3.74 3.21 -24.50
C VAL A 163 -3.53 2.37 -25.76
N THR A 164 -4.45 2.47 -26.69
CA THR A 164 -4.33 1.85 -28.03
C THR A 164 -4.11 2.94 -29.07
N VAL A 165 -3.08 2.78 -29.86
CA VAL A 165 -2.77 3.66 -31.00
C VAL A 165 -3.05 2.89 -32.28
N ARG A 166 -3.81 3.47 -33.20
CA ARG A 166 -4.20 2.84 -34.48
C ARG A 166 -3.86 3.74 -35.66
N SER A 167 -3.27 3.17 -36.69
CA SER A 167 -2.89 3.86 -37.95
C SER A 167 -3.50 3.27 -39.21
N ALA A 168 -4.00 2.03 -39.15
CA ALA A 168 -4.63 1.35 -40.26
C ALA A 168 -5.77 0.44 -39.80
N ASP A 169 -6.53 -0.14 -40.68
CA ASP A 169 -7.63 -1.07 -40.40
C ASP A 169 -7.18 -2.55 -40.40
N HIS A 170 -6.04 -2.85 -41.01
CA HIS A 170 -5.41 -4.16 -41.04
C HIS A 170 -3.88 -4.06 -41.19
N PRO A 171 -3.10 -5.10 -40.87
CA PRO A 171 -1.65 -5.09 -41.03
C PRO A 171 -1.24 -5.11 -42.47
N LEU A 172 -0.14 -4.46 -42.83
CA LEU A 172 0.36 -4.33 -44.20
C LEU A 172 1.82 -4.78 -44.32
N HIS A 173 2.21 -5.30 -45.47
CA HIS A 173 3.57 -5.76 -45.75
C HIS A 173 4.56 -4.57 -45.65
N SER A 174 5.52 -4.63 -44.71
CA SER A 174 6.43 -3.50 -44.40
C SER A 174 7.37 -3.14 -45.57
N GLY A 175 7.75 -4.10 -46.39
CA GLY A 175 8.58 -3.86 -47.58
C GLY A 175 7.83 -3.18 -48.74
N MET A 176 6.52 -3.39 -48.83
CA MET A 176 5.69 -2.80 -49.89
C MET A 176 5.18 -1.39 -49.50
N TRP A 177 4.87 -1.18 -48.24
CA TRP A 177 4.15 0.00 -47.78
C TRP A 177 4.94 0.83 -46.75
N GLY A 178 6.07 0.32 -46.24
CA GLY A 178 6.93 1.02 -45.29
C GLY A 178 7.51 2.30 -45.85
N GLY A 179 7.72 3.29 -45.01
CA GLY A 179 8.13 4.63 -45.36
C GLY A 179 6.99 5.64 -45.27
N PRO A 180 6.02 5.61 -46.23
CA PRO A 180 4.85 6.52 -46.15
C PRO A 180 3.80 6.09 -45.10
N LEU A 181 3.66 4.79 -44.82
CA LEU A 181 2.70 4.31 -43.82
C LEU A 181 3.20 4.56 -42.41
N VAL A 182 2.33 5.12 -41.58
CA VAL A 182 2.61 5.31 -40.17
C VAL A 182 2.63 3.98 -39.43
N ASP A 183 3.73 3.71 -38.72
CA ASP A 183 3.84 2.56 -37.82
C ASP A 183 3.30 2.94 -36.44
N PRO A 184 2.22 2.31 -35.95
CA PRO A 184 1.61 2.64 -34.67
C PRO A 184 2.52 2.32 -33.48
N VAL A 185 3.46 1.37 -33.61
CA VAL A 185 4.46 1.07 -32.57
C VAL A 185 5.40 2.25 -32.39
N GLN A 186 5.87 2.86 -33.50
CA GLN A 186 6.70 4.06 -33.45
C GLN A 186 5.94 5.27 -32.90
N ALA A 187 4.65 5.41 -33.26
CA ALA A 187 3.80 6.48 -32.74
C ALA A 187 3.62 6.35 -31.21
N LEU A 188 3.27 5.15 -30.74
CA LEU A 188 3.12 4.85 -29.31
C LEU A 188 4.44 5.06 -28.56
N ALA A 189 5.57 4.61 -29.09
CA ALA A 189 6.89 4.82 -28.48
C ALA A 189 7.23 6.30 -28.31
N LYS A 190 6.91 7.16 -29.30
CA LYS A 190 7.08 8.61 -29.20
C LYS A 190 6.17 9.23 -28.14
N MET A 191 4.92 8.80 -28.07
CA MET A 191 3.99 9.24 -27.01
C MET A 191 4.50 8.87 -25.64
N ILE A 192 4.91 7.62 -25.39
CA ILE A 192 5.49 7.16 -24.13
C ILE A 192 6.74 8.01 -23.79
N ALA A 193 7.67 8.15 -24.73
CA ALA A 193 8.91 8.88 -24.52
C ALA A 193 8.68 10.38 -24.20
N SER A 194 7.57 10.96 -24.65
CA SER A 194 7.22 12.35 -24.36
C SER A 194 6.82 12.59 -22.90
N VAL A 195 6.32 11.56 -22.21
CA VAL A 195 5.78 11.68 -20.84
C VAL A 195 6.84 12.06 -19.83
N THR A 196 8.12 11.71 -20.09
CA THR A 196 9.20 12.04 -19.17
C THR A 196 10.32 12.79 -19.88
N ASP A 197 11.05 13.62 -19.13
CA ASP A 197 12.26 14.28 -19.57
C ASP A 197 13.49 13.34 -19.45
N LYS A 198 14.68 13.86 -19.83
CA LYS A 198 15.96 13.13 -19.75
C LYS A 198 16.37 12.77 -18.31
N ALA A 199 15.79 13.38 -17.29
CA ALA A 199 16.01 13.09 -15.87
C ALA A 199 14.94 12.14 -15.30
N GLY A 200 13.98 11.68 -16.12
CA GLY A 200 12.88 10.82 -15.72
C GLY A 200 11.72 11.56 -15.04
N ARG A 201 11.70 12.89 -15.05
CA ARG A 201 10.60 13.68 -14.49
C ARG A 201 9.44 13.77 -15.48
N ILE A 202 8.22 13.72 -14.96
CA ILE A 202 7.00 13.79 -15.76
C ILE A 202 6.85 15.18 -16.39
N ASN A 203 6.67 15.23 -17.72
CA ASN A 203 6.53 16.46 -18.49
C ASN A 203 5.10 17.03 -18.51
N ILE A 204 4.13 16.35 -17.92
CA ILE A 204 2.73 16.79 -17.94
C ILE A 204 2.61 18.10 -17.14
N PRO A 205 2.13 19.20 -17.74
CA PRO A 205 2.04 20.49 -17.05
C PRO A 205 1.17 20.43 -15.81
N GLY A 206 1.66 21.03 -14.72
CA GLY A 206 0.91 21.15 -13.47
C GLY A 206 0.99 19.93 -12.54
N ILE A 207 1.62 18.81 -12.93
CA ILE A 207 1.78 17.64 -12.04
C ILE A 207 2.58 18.02 -10.79
N TYR A 208 3.73 18.68 -10.92
CA TYR A 208 4.58 19.03 -9.77
C TYR A 208 4.11 20.27 -9.00
N SER A 209 3.22 21.09 -9.56
CA SER A 209 2.78 22.35 -8.91
C SER A 209 1.99 22.13 -7.63
N LYS A 210 1.34 20.98 -7.50
CA LYS A 210 0.52 20.60 -6.33
C LYS A 210 1.24 19.67 -5.35
N VAL A 211 2.44 19.20 -5.68
CA VAL A 211 3.24 18.34 -4.78
C VAL A 211 3.60 19.15 -3.54
N ARG A 212 3.18 18.67 -2.36
CA ARG A 212 3.43 19.37 -1.11
C ARG A 212 4.91 19.40 -0.72
N LYS A 213 5.27 20.38 0.05
CA LYS A 213 6.57 20.38 0.74
C LYS A 213 6.47 19.49 1.96
N LEU A 214 7.52 18.69 2.20
CA LEU A 214 7.60 17.84 3.39
C LEU A 214 7.74 18.69 4.66
N GLY A 215 7.10 18.23 5.73
CA GLY A 215 7.23 18.80 7.05
C GLY A 215 8.60 18.51 7.69
N LYS A 216 8.87 19.14 8.83
CA LYS A 216 10.14 18.99 9.55
C LYS A 216 10.40 17.54 9.95
N THR A 217 9.42 16.88 10.55
CA THR A 217 9.53 15.48 11.01
C THR A 217 9.88 14.53 9.87
N GLU A 218 9.22 14.68 8.71
CA GLU A 218 9.50 13.86 7.51
C GLU A 218 10.91 14.12 6.98
N LEU A 219 11.34 15.40 6.90
CA LEU A 219 12.68 15.76 6.45
C LEU A 219 13.77 15.24 7.39
N ASP A 220 13.55 15.32 8.69
CA ASP A 220 14.49 14.82 9.69
C ASP A 220 14.56 13.29 9.67
N SER A 221 13.42 12.61 9.46
CA SER A 221 13.37 11.16 9.25
C SER A 221 14.18 10.75 8.01
N LEU A 222 13.93 11.37 6.85
CA LEU A 222 14.67 11.09 5.61
C LEU A 222 16.19 11.28 5.79
N LYS A 223 16.63 12.36 6.45
CA LYS A 223 18.06 12.60 6.74
C LYS A 223 18.64 11.54 7.67
N GLY A 224 17.87 11.13 8.69
CA GLY A 224 18.27 10.11 9.67
C GLY A 224 18.50 8.73 9.05
N LEU A 225 17.77 8.39 7.99
CA LEU A 225 17.87 7.10 7.31
C LEU A 225 19.19 6.90 6.52
N ARG A 226 19.89 7.98 6.17
CA ARG A 226 21.19 7.96 5.45
C ARG A 226 21.19 7.00 4.24
N TYR A 227 20.09 6.95 3.50
CA TYR A 227 19.94 6.05 2.36
C TYR A 227 20.88 6.43 1.22
N SER A 228 21.62 5.45 0.71
CA SER A 228 22.63 5.67 -0.34
C SER A 228 22.22 5.03 -1.67
N GLU A 229 22.75 5.52 -2.78
CA GLU A 229 22.56 4.86 -4.09
C GLU A 229 23.09 3.42 -4.07
N LYS A 230 24.14 3.13 -3.28
CA LYS A 230 24.65 1.76 -3.11
C LYS A 230 23.61 0.86 -2.48
N ALA A 231 22.94 1.31 -1.41
CA ALA A 231 21.87 0.55 -0.76
C ALA A 231 20.69 0.34 -1.72
N PHE A 232 20.28 1.40 -2.44
CA PHE A 232 19.24 1.31 -3.46
C PHE A 232 19.56 0.24 -4.52
N ARG A 233 20.79 0.24 -5.05
CA ARG A 233 21.23 -0.74 -6.06
C ARG A 233 21.24 -2.17 -5.53
N GLN A 234 21.59 -2.36 -4.27
CA GLN A 234 21.58 -3.68 -3.61
C GLN A 234 20.15 -4.21 -3.46
N GLN A 235 19.22 -3.35 -3.01
CA GLN A 235 17.81 -3.73 -2.81
C GLN A 235 17.07 -3.97 -4.14
N THR A 236 17.33 -3.16 -5.15
CA THR A 236 16.59 -3.21 -6.43
C THR A 236 17.21 -4.10 -7.50
N GLY A 237 18.44 -4.54 -7.32
CA GLY A 237 19.17 -5.32 -8.34
C GLY A 237 19.49 -4.54 -9.62
N VAL A 238 19.47 -3.21 -9.60
CA VAL A 238 19.80 -2.37 -10.77
C VAL A 238 21.19 -2.69 -11.31
N LEU A 239 21.28 -2.96 -12.60
CA LEU A 239 22.54 -3.31 -13.26
C LEU A 239 23.60 -2.20 -13.11
N PRO A 240 24.89 -2.53 -13.01
CA PRO A 240 25.94 -1.58 -12.65
C PRO A 240 26.06 -0.35 -13.56
N LYS A 241 25.80 -0.51 -14.87
CA LYS A 241 25.87 0.59 -15.87
C LYS A 241 24.56 1.38 -16.00
N THR A 242 23.45 0.89 -15.43
CA THR A 242 22.16 1.58 -15.49
C THR A 242 22.17 2.79 -14.57
N LYS A 243 21.85 3.97 -15.07
CA LYS A 243 21.74 5.19 -14.28
C LYS A 243 20.52 5.13 -13.39
N VAL A 244 20.67 5.45 -12.10
CA VAL A 244 19.56 5.66 -11.18
C VAL A 244 19.04 7.08 -11.39
N LEU A 245 17.74 7.22 -11.57
CA LEU A 245 17.04 8.50 -11.69
C LEU A 245 16.55 8.95 -10.30
N GLY A 246 16.02 10.18 -10.17
CA GLY A 246 15.50 10.69 -8.90
C GLY A 246 16.47 11.57 -8.11
N GLY A 247 17.69 11.80 -8.62
CA GLY A 247 18.66 12.74 -8.04
C GLY A 247 19.36 12.22 -6.79
N LYS A 248 19.63 13.10 -5.81
CA LYS A 248 20.38 12.77 -4.59
C LYS A 248 19.50 12.21 -3.47
N ASP A 249 18.20 12.44 -3.52
CA ASP A 249 17.24 12.05 -2.47
C ASP A 249 16.30 10.97 -3.02
N LEU A 250 16.81 9.75 -3.07
CA LEU A 250 16.10 8.61 -3.67
C LEU A 250 14.83 8.24 -2.90
N LEU A 251 14.86 8.28 -1.57
CA LEU A 251 13.68 7.98 -0.75
C LEU A 251 12.57 9.00 -0.98
N ARG A 252 12.92 10.29 -1.07
CA ARG A 252 11.96 11.31 -1.41
C ARG A 252 11.32 11.05 -2.78
N SER A 253 12.11 10.67 -3.76
CA SER A 253 11.60 10.37 -5.10
C SER A 253 10.68 9.14 -5.11
N VAL A 254 10.99 8.11 -4.31
CA VAL A 254 10.18 6.90 -4.23
C VAL A 254 8.88 7.12 -3.44
N TRP A 255 8.91 7.95 -2.38
CA TRP A 255 7.78 8.06 -1.46
C TRP A 255 6.89 9.29 -1.68
N TYR A 256 7.47 10.42 -2.11
CA TYR A 256 6.81 11.73 -2.06
C TYR A 256 6.80 12.47 -3.40
N GLU A 257 7.25 11.84 -4.47
CA GLU A 257 7.18 12.42 -5.81
C GLU A 257 6.38 11.51 -6.76
N PRO A 258 5.68 12.10 -7.75
CA PRO A 258 4.96 11.30 -8.75
C PRO A 258 5.95 10.57 -9.67
N ALA A 259 5.57 9.39 -10.13
CA ALA A 259 6.40 8.56 -11.01
C ALA A 259 5.57 7.92 -12.12
N PHE A 260 6.09 7.93 -13.34
CA PHE A 260 5.48 7.28 -14.50
C PHE A 260 6.07 5.89 -14.74
N SER A 261 5.23 4.94 -15.12
CA SER A 261 5.65 3.60 -15.53
C SER A 261 4.81 3.07 -16.70
N VAL A 262 5.42 2.21 -17.51
CA VAL A 262 4.73 1.37 -18.51
C VAL A 262 4.80 -0.06 -18.00
N ASN A 263 3.65 -0.65 -17.73
CA ASN A 263 3.56 -1.97 -17.13
C ASN A 263 3.51 -3.09 -18.17
N ALA A 264 2.90 -2.80 -19.34
CA ALA A 264 2.83 -3.71 -20.47
C ALA A 264 2.82 -2.94 -21.78
N ILE A 265 3.34 -3.53 -22.84
CA ILE A 265 3.29 -3.01 -24.21
C ILE A 265 3.17 -4.18 -25.19
N GLN A 266 2.30 -4.06 -26.19
CA GLN A 266 2.06 -5.10 -27.19
C GLN A 266 1.64 -4.49 -28.52
N ALA A 267 2.15 -5.09 -29.62
CA ALA A 267 1.67 -4.84 -30.98
C ALA A 267 1.52 -6.18 -31.71
N SER A 268 2.48 -7.07 -31.53
CA SER A 268 2.52 -8.43 -32.02
C SER A 268 3.21 -9.32 -30.99
N SER A 269 3.36 -10.59 -31.23
CA SER A 269 4.12 -11.51 -30.39
C SER A 269 5.45 -11.91 -31.04
N ARG A 270 6.40 -12.40 -30.20
CA ARG A 270 7.65 -12.99 -30.74
C ARG A 270 7.38 -14.21 -31.63
N LYS A 271 6.30 -14.94 -31.35
CA LYS A 271 5.89 -16.14 -32.11
C LYS A 271 5.36 -15.75 -33.47
N ASP A 272 4.64 -14.64 -33.58
CA ASP A 272 3.96 -14.18 -34.77
C ASP A 272 4.72 -13.02 -35.45
N CYS A 273 6.03 -12.94 -35.24
CA CYS A 273 6.88 -11.93 -35.86
C CYS A 273 6.96 -12.13 -37.37
N ALA A 274 6.52 -11.11 -38.12
CA ALA A 274 6.52 -11.10 -39.59
C ALA A 274 6.96 -9.72 -40.11
N ASN A 275 7.26 -9.65 -41.44
CA ASN A 275 7.63 -8.40 -42.10
C ASN A 275 6.40 -7.51 -42.39
N ILE A 276 5.67 -7.12 -41.33
CA ILE A 276 4.47 -6.30 -41.40
C ILE A 276 4.62 -4.99 -40.62
N ILE A 277 3.83 -4.00 -40.97
CA ILE A 277 3.46 -2.86 -40.11
C ILE A 277 2.10 -3.24 -39.54
N ASN A 278 2.01 -3.34 -38.21
CA ASN A 278 0.75 -3.63 -37.52
C ASN A 278 -0.23 -2.46 -37.72
N GLU A 279 -1.52 -2.72 -37.61
CA GLU A 279 -2.55 -1.70 -37.68
C GLU A 279 -2.69 -0.94 -36.38
N SER A 280 -2.27 -1.55 -35.27
CA SER A 280 -2.38 -0.98 -33.93
C SER A 280 -1.23 -1.39 -33.00
N ALA A 281 -1.04 -0.62 -31.94
CA ALA A 281 -0.17 -0.91 -30.82
C ALA A 281 -0.86 -0.51 -29.51
N TRP A 282 -0.67 -1.28 -28.45
CA TRP A 282 -1.30 -1.12 -27.15
C TRP A 282 -0.26 -1.07 -26.03
N CYS A 283 -0.55 -0.31 -24.97
CA CYS A 283 0.17 -0.40 -23.72
C CYS A 283 -0.74 -0.15 -22.52
N HIS A 284 -0.38 -0.73 -21.39
CA HIS A 284 -0.87 -0.32 -20.06
C HIS A 284 0.16 0.56 -19.39
N MET A 285 -0.24 1.75 -18.96
CA MET A 285 0.65 2.72 -18.34
C MET A 285 -0.03 3.44 -17.18
N GLY A 286 0.79 3.94 -16.25
CA GLY A 286 0.27 4.64 -15.09
C GLY A 286 1.21 5.69 -14.52
N ILE A 287 0.62 6.56 -13.71
CA ILE A 287 1.32 7.56 -12.91
C ILE A 287 1.01 7.28 -11.44
N ARG A 288 2.06 6.98 -10.66
CA ARG A 288 1.96 7.06 -9.20
C ARG A 288 1.80 8.51 -8.83
N ILE A 289 0.76 8.83 -8.07
CA ILE A 289 0.44 10.18 -7.62
C ILE A 289 0.70 10.31 -6.12
N VAL A 290 0.89 11.55 -5.66
CA VAL A 290 1.13 11.86 -4.26
C VAL A 290 0.03 12.77 -3.72
N GLU A 291 0.03 12.98 -2.41
CA GLU A 291 -0.91 13.88 -1.73
C GLU A 291 -1.08 15.23 -2.49
N ASN A 292 -2.30 15.76 -2.50
CA ASN A 292 -2.75 16.94 -3.24
C ASN A 292 -2.82 16.79 -4.77
N LEU A 293 -2.49 15.63 -5.33
CA LEU A 293 -2.81 15.32 -6.72
C LEU A 293 -4.16 14.61 -6.77
N ASP A 294 -5.17 15.30 -7.27
CA ASP A 294 -6.48 14.71 -7.52
C ASP A 294 -6.39 13.66 -8.63
N PRO A 295 -6.86 12.41 -8.39
CA PRO A 295 -6.73 11.34 -9.37
C PRO A 295 -7.46 11.61 -10.68
N ALA A 296 -8.68 12.15 -10.63
CA ALA A 296 -9.50 12.42 -11.83
C ALA A 296 -8.90 13.57 -12.66
N ASP A 297 -8.44 14.65 -12.01
CA ASP A 297 -7.72 15.76 -12.68
C ASP A 297 -6.41 15.27 -13.30
N THR A 298 -5.68 14.40 -12.61
CA THR A 298 -4.43 13.81 -13.11
C THR A 298 -4.67 12.93 -14.34
N LEU A 299 -5.68 12.05 -14.31
CA LEU A 299 -6.07 11.22 -15.45
C LEU A 299 -6.47 12.08 -16.65
N LYS A 300 -7.29 13.11 -16.44
CA LYS A 300 -7.69 14.05 -17.48
C LYS A 300 -6.50 14.75 -18.13
N LYS A 301 -5.55 15.23 -17.33
CA LYS A 301 -4.31 15.88 -17.83
C LYS A 301 -3.43 14.89 -18.57
N PHE A 302 -3.33 13.67 -18.09
CA PHE A 302 -2.53 12.62 -18.72
C PHE A 302 -3.08 12.27 -20.10
N LYS A 303 -4.38 12.03 -20.23
CA LYS A 303 -5.07 11.78 -21.51
C LYS A 303 -4.88 12.96 -22.48
N ALA A 304 -5.13 14.19 -22.02
CA ALA A 304 -4.95 15.39 -22.83
C ALA A 304 -3.50 15.56 -23.31
N TYR A 305 -2.52 15.24 -22.46
CA TYR A 305 -1.11 15.29 -22.81
C TYR A 305 -0.75 14.27 -23.90
N LEU A 306 -1.21 13.03 -23.78
CA LEU A 306 -0.99 11.98 -24.77
C LEU A 306 -1.60 12.35 -26.13
N LEU A 307 -2.85 12.83 -26.13
CA LEU A 307 -3.54 13.27 -27.36
C LEU A 307 -2.77 14.44 -28.05
N LYS A 308 -2.30 15.39 -27.26
CA LYS A 308 -1.50 16.53 -27.78
C LYS A 308 -0.18 16.07 -28.42
N ASN A 309 0.41 15.01 -27.90
CA ASN A 309 1.70 14.47 -28.34
C ASN A 309 1.57 13.27 -29.28
N ALA A 310 0.36 12.92 -29.69
CA ALA A 310 0.12 11.88 -30.69
C ALA A 310 0.63 12.35 -32.04
N PRO A 311 1.65 11.68 -32.63
CA PRO A 311 2.23 12.12 -33.89
C PRO A 311 1.39 11.68 -35.08
N TRP A 312 1.55 12.32 -36.22
CA TRP A 312 1.10 11.88 -37.53
C TRP A 312 -0.40 11.60 -37.70
N GLY A 313 -1.24 12.11 -36.79
CA GLY A 313 -2.69 11.98 -36.88
C GLY A 313 -3.22 10.57 -36.59
N VAL A 314 -2.49 9.75 -35.82
CA VAL A 314 -2.97 8.42 -35.38
C VAL A 314 -4.20 8.54 -34.50
N THR A 315 -5.06 7.53 -34.56
CA THR A 315 -6.19 7.42 -33.60
C THR A 315 -5.67 6.90 -32.28
N VAL A 316 -6.10 7.53 -31.17
CA VAL A 316 -5.76 7.13 -29.81
C VAL A 316 -7.04 6.81 -29.04
N GLU A 317 -7.10 5.61 -28.49
CA GLU A 317 -8.21 5.11 -27.68
C GLU A 317 -7.73 4.83 -26.26
N PHE A 318 -8.58 5.14 -25.25
CA PHE A 318 -8.32 4.87 -23.85
C PHE A 318 -9.35 3.87 -23.30
N ALA A 319 -8.88 2.93 -22.48
CA ALA A 319 -9.73 1.93 -21.84
C ALA A 319 -9.17 1.55 -20.46
N HIS A 320 -9.94 0.78 -19.68
CA HIS A 320 -9.55 0.23 -18.38
C HIS A 320 -8.93 1.30 -17.46
N GLU A 321 -9.59 2.47 -17.39
CA GLU A 321 -9.14 3.59 -16.57
C GLU A 321 -9.33 3.25 -15.09
N SER A 322 -8.28 3.43 -14.28
CA SER A 322 -8.32 3.22 -12.84
C SER A 322 -7.73 4.43 -12.11
N THR A 323 -8.33 4.79 -11.00
CA THR A 323 -7.89 5.91 -10.17
C THR A 323 -7.98 5.56 -8.69
N ASN A 324 -6.85 5.58 -8.01
CA ASN A 324 -6.77 5.41 -6.56
C ASN A 324 -6.11 6.64 -5.94
N PRO A 325 -6.69 7.27 -4.92
CA PRO A 325 -6.11 8.45 -4.30
C PRO A 325 -4.85 8.11 -3.51
N ALA A 326 -3.96 9.09 -3.37
CA ALA A 326 -2.89 9.03 -2.39
C ALA A 326 -3.44 9.30 -1.00
N TRP A 327 -2.76 8.76 0.01
CA TRP A 327 -3.10 8.99 1.41
C TRP A 327 -1.88 9.53 2.18
N SER A 328 -2.12 10.39 3.15
CA SER A 328 -1.09 10.83 4.09
C SER A 328 -1.68 11.23 5.43
N THR A 329 -0.83 11.29 6.43
CA THR A 329 -1.18 11.65 7.80
C THR A 329 -0.12 12.55 8.42
N GLN A 330 -0.41 13.08 9.63
CA GLN A 330 0.48 13.95 10.37
C GLN A 330 1.21 13.16 11.46
N PRO A 331 2.51 12.87 11.30
CA PRO A 331 3.28 12.08 12.26
C PRO A 331 3.42 12.76 13.64
N GLU A 332 3.20 14.06 13.72
CA GLU A 332 3.25 14.83 14.98
C GLU A 332 2.05 14.57 15.90
N SER A 333 0.98 13.96 15.41
CA SER A 333 -0.21 13.73 16.23
C SER A 333 0.06 12.80 17.41
N PRO A 334 -0.64 12.97 18.55
CA PRO A 334 -0.41 12.17 19.76
C PRO A 334 -0.50 10.65 19.54
N VAL A 335 -1.36 10.20 18.63
CA VAL A 335 -1.54 8.77 18.30
C VAL A 335 -0.27 8.21 17.64
N PHE A 336 0.30 8.93 16.64
CA PHE A 336 1.51 8.49 15.95
C PHE A 336 2.75 8.54 16.85
N GLN A 337 2.82 9.53 17.75
CA GLN A 337 3.90 9.62 18.73
C GLN A 337 3.82 8.51 19.80
N ALA A 338 2.61 8.12 20.22
CA ALA A 338 2.40 6.96 21.08
C ALA A 338 2.82 5.66 20.41
N ALA A 339 2.41 5.46 19.15
CA ALA A 339 2.82 4.31 18.35
C ALA A 339 4.35 4.26 18.17
N ALA A 340 5.00 5.39 17.91
CA ALA A 340 6.45 5.45 17.76
C ALA A 340 7.18 5.03 19.06
N ARG A 341 6.67 5.42 20.24
CA ARG A 341 7.22 4.95 21.53
C ARG A 341 7.04 3.46 21.72
N ALA A 342 5.86 2.93 21.36
CA ALA A 342 5.57 1.51 21.47
C ALA A 342 6.51 0.67 20.61
N LEU A 343 6.67 1.03 19.32
CA LEU A 343 7.58 0.35 18.43
C LEU A 343 9.03 0.46 18.88
N THR A 344 9.44 1.63 19.37
CA THR A 344 10.77 1.84 19.96
C THR A 344 11.04 0.90 21.14
N LYS A 345 10.05 0.70 22.02
CA LYS A 345 10.15 -0.24 23.15
C LYS A 345 10.27 -1.69 22.67
N GLY A 346 9.43 -2.11 21.72
CA GLY A 346 9.42 -3.47 21.21
C GLY A 346 10.69 -3.84 20.43
N PHE A 347 11.23 -2.92 19.63
CA PHE A 347 12.44 -3.15 18.83
C PHE A 347 13.75 -2.82 19.56
N GLY A 348 13.70 -2.02 20.63
CA GLY A 348 14.91 -1.51 21.30
C GLY A 348 15.67 -0.49 20.43
N ARG A 349 15.03 0.10 19.44
CA ARG A 349 15.59 1.06 18.49
C ARG A 349 14.55 2.10 18.12
N SER A 350 14.99 3.34 17.90
CA SER A 350 14.11 4.45 17.54
C SER A 350 13.30 4.16 16.29
N THR A 351 12.00 4.42 16.36
CA THR A 351 11.07 4.29 15.25
C THR A 351 11.29 5.39 14.23
N VAL A 352 11.15 5.07 12.95
CA VAL A 352 11.21 6.03 11.85
C VAL A 352 9.84 6.22 11.22
N PHE A 353 9.57 7.44 10.76
CA PHE A 353 8.40 7.73 9.93
C PHE A 353 8.83 7.67 8.46
N MET A 354 8.08 6.94 7.65
CA MET A 354 8.41 6.73 6.25
C MET A 354 7.19 6.90 5.34
N GLY A 355 7.43 7.15 4.06
CA GLY A 355 6.43 6.98 3.02
C GLY A 355 6.52 5.59 2.42
N CYS A 356 5.48 5.18 1.70
CA CYS A 356 5.47 3.98 0.88
C CYS A 356 5.19 4.35 -0.58
N GLY A 357 5.94 3.74 -1.50
CA GLY A 357 5.74 3.92 -2.94
C GLY A 357 4.51 3.18 -3.49
N GLY A 358 3.98 2.23 -2.73
CA GLY A 358 2.77 1.48 -3.04
C GLY A 358 1.49 2.23 -2.68
N SER A 359 0.36 1.65 -3.09
CA SER A 359 -0.98 2.12 -2.74
C SER A 359 -1.65 1.04 -1.91
N ILE A 360 -2.34 1.45 -0.86
CA ILE A 360 -3.27 0.59 -0.11
C ILE A 360 -4.65 1.23 -0.27
N PRO A 361 -5.46 0.77 -1.24
CA PRO A 361 -6.66 1.50 -1.70
C PRO A 361 -7.70 1.74 -0.60
N PHE A 362 -7.79 0.84 0.37
CA PHE A 362 -8.83 0.86 1.39
C PHE A 362 -8.54 1.79 2.59
N VAL A 363 -7.31 2.25 2.81
CA VAL A 363 -6.96 3.13 3.96
C VAL A 363 -7.79 4.42 3.95
N GLY A 364 -7.97 5.02 2.77
CA GLY A 364 -8.82 6.20 2.59
C GLY A 364 -10.29 5.95 2.93
N PRO A 365 -10.97 5.00 2.28
CA PRO A 365 -12.34 4.61 2.58
C PRO A 365 -12.57 4.23 4.06
N PHE A 366 -11.69 3.44 4.65
CA PHE A 366 -11.77 3.12 6.08
C PHE A 366 -11.72 4.37 6.96
N SER A 367 -10.77 5.27 6.72
CA SER A 367 -10.66 6.50 7.50
C SER A 367 -11.94 7.35 7.42
N ILE A 368 -12.55 7.45 6.23
CA ILE A 368 -13.82 8.18 6.02
C ILE A 368 -14.95 7.53 6.81
N VAL A 369 -15.14 6.21 6.69
CA VAL A 369 -16.20 5.47 7.38
C VAL A 369 -16.04 5.55 8.90
N LEU A 370 -14.82 5.57 9.40
CA LEU A 370 -14.49 5.75 10.82
C LEU A 370 -14.50 7.21 11.27
N GLY A 371 -15.07 8.13 10.47
CA GLY A 371 -15.22 9.54 10.84
C GLY A 371 -13.89 10.31 10.95
N GLY A 372 -12.89 9.93 10.19
CA GLY A 372 -11.54 10.52 10.20
C GLY A 372 -10.64 9.97 11.31
N ALA A 373 -10.93 8.79 11.82
CA ALA A 373 -10.06 8.13 12.80
C ALA A 373 -8.64 7.96 12.23
N PRO A 374 -7.58 8.23 13.03
CA PRO A 374 -6.21 8.03 12.60
C PRO A 374 -5.95 6.55 12.28
N ALA A 375 -5.32 6.29 11.13
CA ALA A 375 -4.88 4.97 10.71
C ALA A 375 -3.37 4.83 10.96
N LEU A 376 -2.97 3.96 11.86
CA LEU A 376 -1.60 3.57 12.12
C LEU A 376 -1.23 2.43 11.17
N LEU A 377 -0.39 2.71 10.19
CA LEU A 377 0.13 1.73 9.26
C LEU A 377 1.48 1.25 9.76
N ILE A 378 1.50 0.04 10.28
CA ILE A 378 2.69 -0.64 10.81
C ILE A 378 2.73 -2.04 10.17
N GLY A 379 3.87 -2.68 10.17
CA GLY A 379 3.94 -4.00 9.54
C GLY A 379 5.15 -4.79 10.00
N VAL A 380 5.27 -5.97 9.40
CA VAL A 380 6.32 -6.95 9.71
C VAL A 380 7.24 -7.20 8.52
N GLU A 381 6.87 -6.70 7.35
CA GLU A 381 7.69 -6.84 6.15
C GLU A 381 9.00 -6.05 6.27
N ASP A 382 9.95 -6.41 5.45
CA ASP A 382 11.23 -5.72 5.31
C ASP A 382 11.64 -5.73 3.81
N PRO A 383 12.69 -5.01 3.39
CA PRO A 383 13.09 -4.96 1.98
C PRO A 383 13.46 -6.31 1.33
N TYR A 384 13.56 -7.38 2.11
CA TYR A 384 13.93 -8.73 1.65
C TYR A 384 12.76 -9.73 1.75
N THR A 385 11.57 -9.27 2.12
CA THR A 385 10.36 -10.09 2.27
C THR A 385 9.91 -10.70 0.95
N ASN A 386 10.06 -9.99 -0.18
CA ASN A 386 9.56 -10.36 -1.50
C ASN A 386 8.04 -10.63 -1.52
N PRO A 387 7.17 -9.71 -1.03
CA PRO A 387 5.73 -9.89 -1.14
C PRO A 387 5.35 -10.01 -2.62
N HIS A 388 4.30 -10.77 -2.94
CA HIS A 388 3.82 -11.09 -4.30
C HIS A 388 4.82 -11.82 -5.22
N SER A 389 6.03 -12.14 -4.74
CA SER A 389 7.07 -12.82 -5.52
C SER A 389 7.40 -14.20 -4.95
N GLU A 390 8.24 -14.95 -5.69
CA GLU A 390 8.72 -16.25 -5.21
C GLU A 390 9.67 -16.08 -4.04
N ASN A 391 9.70 -17.06 -3.13
CA ASN A 391 10.48 -17.07 -1.90
C ASN A 391 10.12 -15.93 -0.92
N GLU A 392 8.84 -15.53 -0.88
CA GLU A 392 8.33 -14.67 0.18
C GLU A 392 8.75 -15.18 1.54
N SER A 393 9.16 -14.27 2.44
CA SER A 393 9.67 -14.65 3.75
C SER A 393 9.46 -13.58 4.81
N LEU A 394 9.27 -14.03 6.04
CA LEU A 394 9.13 -13.22 7.25
C LEU A 394 10.42 -13.32 8.10
N HIS A 395 10.99 -12.20 8.52
CA HIS A 395 12.13 -12.17 9.44
C HIS A 395 11.67 -12.47 10.88
N LEU A 396 12.07 -13.62 11.44
CA LEU A 396 11.53 -14.09 12.72
C LEU A 396 11.87 -13.18 13.91
N GLY A 397 13.09 -12.61 13.93
CA GLY A 397 13.48 -11.68 14.97
C GLY A 397 12.67 -10.38 14.98
N ASP A 398 12.30 -9.84 13.81
CA ASP A 398 11.46 -8.64 13.71
C ASP A 398 10.00 -8.96 13.96
N PHE A 399 9.54 -10.15 13.58
CA PHE A 399 8.22 -10.65 13.93
C PHE A 399 8.00 -10.69 15.46
N GLU A 400 8.95 -11.26 16.22
CA GLU A 400 8.91 -11.25 17.68
C GLU A 400 8.84 -9.81 18.25
N LYS A 401 9.65 -8.90 17.71
CA LYS A 401 9.66 -7.49 18.14
C LYS A 401 8.36 -6.78 17.77
N SER A 402 7.74 -7.12 16.64
CA SER A 402 6.44 -6.57 16.23
C SER A 402 5.33 -7.00 17.19
N ILE A 403 5.32 -8.25 17.66
CA ILE A 403 4.40 -8.70 18.71
C ILE A 403 4.62 -7.90 20.00
N LYS A 404 5.87 -7.74 20.44
CA LYS A 404 6.20 -6.91 21.63
C LYS A 404 5.75 -5.46 21.44
N SER A 405 5.93 -4.91 20.26
CA SER A 405 5.49 -3.55 19.92
C SER A 405 3.96 -3.42 20.01
N ALA A 406 3.20 -4.40 19.53
CA ALA A 406 1.75 -4.40 19.62
C ALA A 406 1.25 -4.47 21.09
N ILE A 407 1.95 -5.21 21.96
CA ILE A 407 1.69 -5.23 23.40
C ILE A 407 1.88 -3.82 23.97
N HIS A 408 3.01 -3.17 23.72
CA HIS A 408 3.27 -1.81 24.19
C HIS A 408 2.34 -0.77 23.58
N LEU A 409 1.85 -0.99 22.35
CA LEU A 409 0.95 -0.08 21.67
C LEU A 409 -0.34 0.13 22.43
N TYR A 410 -0.91 -0.92 23.01
CA TYR A 410 -2.14 -0.82 23.79
C TYR A 410 -1.95 0.03 25.04
N GLU A 411 -0.80 -0.10 25.74
CA GLU A 411 -0.45 0.73 26.89
C GLU A 411 -0.26 2.21 26.52
N GLU A 412 0.45 2.47 25.41
CA GLU A 412 0.75 3.83 24.96
C GLU A 412 -0.48 4.57 24.43
N LEU A 413 -1.46 3.85 23.89
CA LEU A 413 -2.71 4.43 23.37
C LEU A 413 -3.79 4.60 24.45
N ALA A 414 -3.80 3.78 25.49
CA ALA A 414 -4.82 3.80 26.54
C ALA A 414 -5.09 5.20 27.14
N PRO A 415 -4.08 6.06 27.45
CA PRO A 415 -4.32 7.37 28.05
C PRO A 415 -4.88 8.41 27.08
N LEU A 416 -4.98 8.14 25.77
CA LEU A 416 -5.37 9.16 24.79
C LEU A 416 -6.87 9.47 24.77
N ALA A 417 -7.74 8.57 25.20
CA ALA A 417 -9.19 8.81 25.28
C ALA A 417 -9.58 9.79 26.40
N ALA A 418 -8.88 9.79 27.51
CA ALA A 418 -9.17 10.69 28.64
C ALA A 418 -9.05 12.18 28.26
N LYS A 419 -8.21 12.51 27.26
CA LYS A 419 -8.05 13.90 26.77
C LYS A 419 -9.19 14.37 25.89
N ARG A 420 -9.84 13.49 25.10
CA ARG A 420 -10.99 13.86 24.25
C ARG A 420 -12.24 14.24 25.06
N GLN A 421 -12.52 13.54 26.16
CA GLN A 421 -13.67 13.86 27.03
C GLN A 421 -13.50 15.22 27.74
N THR A 422 -12.29 15.60 28.09
CA THR A 422 -12.02 16.92 28.72
C THR A 422 -12.06 18.09 27.75
N GLU A 423 -11.78 17.88 26.46
CA GLU A 423 -11.86 18.93 25.44
C GLU A 423 -13.29 19.16 24.94
N THR A 424 -14.12 18.10 24.83
CA THR A 424 -15.54 18.20 24.46
C THR A 424 -16.37 18.86 25.56
N SER A 425 -16.08 18.58 26.83
CA SER A 425 -16.78 19.21 27.97
C SER A 425 -16.45 20.70 28.15
N LYS A 426 -15.34 21.19 27.55
CA LYS A 426 -14.96 22.61 27.56
C LYS A 426 -15.50 23.40 26.35
N ARG A 427 -16.17 22.75 25.40
CA ARG A 427 -16.70 23.36 24.17
C ARG A 427 -18.21 23.47 24.11
N GLU A 428 -18.95 23.13 25.17
CA GLU A 428 -20.36 23.47 25.21
C GLU A 428 -20.50 24.99 25.48
N PRO A 429 -21.02 25.78 24.54
CA PRO A 429 -21.33 27.16 24.78
C PRO A 429 -22.54 27.21 25.71
N ALA A 430 -22.42 28.00 26.77
CA ALA A 430 -23.54 28.41 27.58
C ALA A 430 -24.61 29.07 26.66
N LEU A 431 -25.62 28.32 26.29
CA LEU A 431 -26.88 28.87 25.80
C LEU A 431 -27.76 29.07 27.01
N SER A 432 -27.75 30.28 27.50
CA SER A 432 -28.79 30.75 28.46
C SER A 432 -29.10 32.22 28.24
N ALA A 433 -30.40 32.45 28.06
CA ALA A 433 -31.21 33.63 28.11
C ALA A 433 -31.18 34.54 26.88
#